data_868ebdfd76a5f7ba6f4534c46ba27481
#
_entry.id   868ebdfd76a5f7ba6f4534c46ba27481
#
_cell.length_a   1.000
_cell.length_b   1.000
_cell.length_c   1.000
_cell.angle_alpha   90.00
_cell.angle_beta   90.00
_cell.angle_gamma   90.00
#
_symmetry.space_group_name_H-M   'P 1'
#
loop_
_entity.id
_entity.type
_entity.pdbx_description
1 polymer ?
#
loop_
_entity_poly.entity_id
_entity_poly.type
_entity_poly.pdbx_seq_one_letter_code
_entity_poly.pdbx_strand_id
1 'polypeptide(L)'
;MAITFRHYTEQPGFTGDFNRVRDFLIRVNRREMTVTDFTWERWEWIFSLPYMDKTKLSTIGIWEENNEIVALVTYEDEPGRAYFIIDPSYDFLREDMLRYSEANLHEGGELKILIQDTDEEFQYLALESGYRASVEKEGNSVFPIGISSLAYTLPEGYSVTSLSENHDIYKYNRVLWRGFNHEGEPPETEEQIQSRRTSLSGPHNDLDLKIAVVAPDGNFASYCGMWYEPGSDYCLVEPVATDPDYRLRGCGKAAVLEGIKRCAALGAKKAYVGSDQQFYYSIGFSPLPQYSFWVKKL
;
A
#
# COMPACT_ATOMS: atom_id res chain seq x y z
N MET A 1 24.12 22.31 4.49
CA MET A 1 23.63 22.12 5.86
C MET A 1 23.86 20.65 6.24
N ALA A 2 23.89 20.29 7.52
CA ALA A 2 24.27 18.92 7.92
C ALA A 2 23.02 18.04 7.98
N ILE A 3 23.09 16.87 7.36
CA ILE A 3 22.08 15.82 7.52
C ILE A 3 22.27 15.19 8.90
N THR A 4 21.17 14.99 9.61
CA THR A 4 21.15 14.32 10.90
C THR A 4 20.42 12.98 10.76
N PHE A 5 20.85 12.00 11.52
CA PHE A 5 20.22 10.69 11.60
C PHE A 5 19.59 10.49 12.98
N ARG A 6 18.42 9.84 12.99
CA ARG A 6 17.79 9.37 14.22
C ARG A 6 16.95 8.11 13.97
N HIS A 7 16.60 7.44 15.05
CA HIS A 7 15.62 6.36 15.02
C HIS A 7 14.18 6.91 15.11
N TYR A 8 13.22 6.14 14.64
CA TYR A 8 11.81 6.35 14.95
C TYR A 8 11.61 6.21 16.48
N THR A 9 10.72 6.99 17.06
CA THR A 9 10.39 6.86 18.48
C THR A 9 9.62 5.57 18.75
N GLU A 10 9.87 4.94 19.90
CA GLU A 10 9.27 3.62 20.26
C GLU A 10 7.78 3.72 20.66
N GLN A 11 7.09 4.77 20.32
CA GLN A 11 5.67 4.93 20.65
C GLN A 11 4.79 4.35 19.53
N PRO A 12 4.09 3.22 19.77
CA PRO A 12 3.16 2.68 18.79
C PRO A 12 1.93 3.57 18.64
N GLY A 13 1.31 3.52 17.46
CA GLY A 13 0.10 4.29 17.14
C GLY A 13 0.40 5.53 16.29
N PHE A 14 -0.63 6.34 16.09
CA PHE A 14 -0.61 7.50 15.18
C PHE A 14 0.03 8.73 15.85
N THR A 15 1.29 8.60 16.20
CA THR A 15 2.09 9.59 16.96
C THR A 15 2.66 10.71 16.08
N GLY A 16 3.47 11.60 16.67
CA GLY A 16 4.15 12.65 15.93
C GLY A 16 5.08 12.11 14.84
N ASP A 17 5.85 11.06 15.10
CA ASP A 17 6.72 10.43 14.09
C ASP A 17 5.93 9.73 13.00
N PHE A 18 4.82 9.06 13.34
CA PHE A 18 3.91 8.49 12.35
C PHE A 18 3.46 9.56 11.35
N ASN A 19 2.99 10.70 11.85
CA ASN A 19 2.51 11.80 11.01
C ASN A 19 3.63 12.42 10.17
N ARG A 20 4.82 12.62 10.73
CA ARG A 20 5.97 13.16 10.00
C ARG A 20 6.42 12.23 8.84
N VAL A 21 6.44 10.92 9.09
CA VAL A 21 6.72 9.92 8.04
C VAL A 21 5.62 9.95 6.98
N ARG A 22 4.35 9.96 7.37
CA ARG A 22 3.23 10.09 6.44
C ARG A 22 3.36 11.33 5.56
N ASP A 23 3.63 12.49 6.13
CA ASP A 23 3.81 13.75 5.39
C ASP A 23 4.99 13.67 4.41
N PHE A 24 6.07 13.02 4.79
CA PHE A 24 7.22 12.76 3.91
C PHE A 24 6.82 11.87 2.72
N LEU A 25 6.13 10.76 2.96
CA LEU A 25 5.66 9.82 1.92
C LEU A 25 4.70 10.52 0.93
N ILE A 26 3.82 11.40 1.42
CA ILE A 26 2.95 12.22 0.57
C ILE A 26 3.77 13.21 -0.25
N ARG A 27 4.73 13.88 0.37
CA ARG A 27 5.54 14.93 -0.27
C ARG A 27 6.37 14.39 -1.44
N VAL A 28 7.04 13.24 -1.27
CA VAL A 28 7.88 12.65 -2.31
C VAL A 28 7.08 12.16 -3.51
N ASN A 29 5.81 11.82 -3.31
CA ASN A 29 4.93 11.26 -4.34
C ASN A 29 3.82 12.23 -4.82
N ARG A 30 3.77 13.45 -4.33
CA ARG A 30 2.59 14.34 -4.43
C ARG A 30 2.08 14.56 -5.85
N ARG A 31 2.96 14.77 -6.81
CA ARG A 31 2.62 15.09 -8.21
C ARG A 31 2.87 13.92 -9.14
N GLU A 32 3.97 13.26 -8.93
CA GLU A 32 4.40 12.12 -9.69
C GLU A 32 4.86 11.05 -8.72
N MET A 33 4.35 9.85 -8.85
CA MET A 33 4.71 8.77 -7.94
C MET A 33 6.11 8.28 -8.30
N THR A 34 7.10 8.73 -7.54
CA THR A 34 8.53 8.37 -7.70
C THR A 34 8.88 7.12 -6.90
N VAL A 35 8.20 6.91 -5.77
CA VAL A 35 8.39 5.74 -4.89
C VAL A 35 7.06 5.01 -4.82
N THR A 36 6.93 3.91 -5.58
CA THR A 36 5.67 3.18 -5.72
C THR A 36 5.56 1.95 -4.82
N ASP A 37 6.66 1.51 -4.22
CA ASP A 37 6.75 0.31 -3.41
C ASP A 37 6.35 0.54 -1.94
N PHE A 38 6.50 1.77 -1.43
CA PHE A 38 6.12 2.09 -0.06
C PHE A 38 5.47 3.47 0.03
N THR A 39 4.15 3.50 0.02
CA THR A 39 3.33 4.70 -0.04
C THR A 39 2.68 5.03 1.32
N TRP A 40 2.11 6.24 1.48
CA TRP A 40 1.57 6.70 2.77
C TRP A 40 0.38 5.87 3.25
N GLU A 41 -0.44 5.31 2.35
CA GLU A 41 -1.55 4.43 2.75
C GLU A 41 -1.06 3.07 3.23
N ARG A 42 0.02 2.52 2.61
CA ARG A 42 0.68 1.31 3.09
C ARG A 42 1.20 1.53 4.52
N TRP A 43 1.83 2.69 4.76
CA TRP A 43 2.27 3.10 6.09
C TRP A 43 1.14 3.16 7.11
N GLU A 44 0.01 3.83 6.79
CA GLU A 44 -1.12 3.94 7.69
C GLU A 44 -1.81 2.58 7.90
N TRP A 45 -1.93 1.80 6.83
CA TRP A 45 -2.56 0.50 6.87
C TRP A 45 -1.82 -0.47 7.78
N ILE A 46 -0.48 -0.60 7.69
CA ILE A 46 0.30 -1.48 8.56
C ILE A 46 0.23 -1.06 10.03
N PHE A 47 0.17 0.24 10.33
CA PHE A 47 -0.03 0.72 11.70
C PHE A 47 -1.42 0.39 12.24
N SER A 48 -2.41 0.23 11.38
CA SER A 48 -3.78 -0.17 11.75
C SER A 48 -3.92 -1.68 11.95
N LEU A 49 -2.96 -2.48 11.49
CA LEU A 49 -3.03 -3.94 11.54
C LEU A 49 -2.26 -4.53 12.74
N PRO A 50 -2.66 -5.73 13.21
CA PRO A 50 -1.91 -6.45 14.23
C PRO A 50 -0.62 -7.09 13.73
N TYR A 51 -0.36 -7.12 12.43
CA TYR A 51 0.74 -7.85 11.82
C TYR A 51 2.09 -7.15 11.99
N MET A 52 2.11 -5.83 12.00
CA MET A 52 3.35 -5.08 12.21
C MET A 52 3.92 -5.34 13.61
N ASP A 53 5.17 -5.79 13.68
CA ASP A 53 5.90 -5.90 14.95
C ASP A 53 6.27 -4.50 15.48
N LYS A 54 5.35 -3.90 16.22
CA LYS A 54 5.53 -2.56 16.81
C LYS A 54 6.58 -2.51 17.92
N THR A 55 7.13 -3.64 18.34
CA THR A 55 8.25 -3.67 19.31
C THR A 55 9.58 -3.31 18.66
N LYS A 56 9.63 -3.29 17.32
CA LYS A 56 10.81 -2.99 16.50
C LYS A 56 10.81 -1.59 15.89
N LEU A 57 9.87 -0.70 16.27
CA LEU A 57 9.79 0.65 15.69
C LEU A 57 11.11 1.43 15.76
N SER A 58 11.91 1.25 16.82
CA SER A 58 13.23 1.87 16.94
C SER A 58 14.26 1.40 15.91
N THR A 59 13.98 0.34 15.14
CA THR A 59 14.84 -0.07 14.02
C THR A 59 14.54 0.68 12.73
N ILE A 60 13.51 1.50 12.67
CA ILE A 60 13.22 2.39 11.55
C ILE A 60 14.21 3.56 11.60
N GLY A 61 14.96 3.77 10.51
CA GLY A 61 15.96 4.82 10.37
C GLY A 61 15.43 6.04 9.62
N ILE A 62 15.68 7.23 10.16
CA ILE A 62 15.19 8.51 9.63
C ILE A 62 16.37 9.46 9.44
N TRP A 63 16.53 9.98 8.22
CA TRP A 63 17.49 11.05 7.89
C TRP A 63 16.73 12.35 7.69
N GLU A 64 17.26 13.42 8.28
CA GLU A 64 16.62 14.74 8.29
C GLU A 64 17.60 15.84 7.89
N GLU A 65 17.13 16.80 7.13
CA GLU A 65 17.76 18.09 6.92
C GLU A 65 16.81 19.21 7.32
N ASN A 66 17.27 20.17 8.15
CA ASN A 66 16.46 21.29 8.65
C ASN A 66 15.14 20.83 9.31
N ASN A 67 15.16 19.73 10.04
CA ASN A 67 13.98 19.12 10.67
C ASN A 67 12.93 18.55 9.69
N GLU A 68 13.26 18.42 8.41
CA GLU A 68 12.45 17.75 7.40
C GLU A 68 13.03 16.37 7.11
N ILE A 69 12.18 15.34 7.06
CA ILE A 69 12.61 13.98 6.67
C ILE A 69 12.98 14.00 5.18
N VAL A 70 14.17 13.51 4.85
CA VAL A 70 14.68 13.43 3.48
C VAL A 70 14.91 11.99 3.03
N ALA A 71 15.05 11.06 3.97
CA ALA A 71 15.14 9.64 3.68
C ALA A 71 14.63 8.81 4.87
N LEU A 72 14.11 7.62 4.56
CA LEU A 72 13.52 6.67 5.50
C LEU A 72 13.92 5.25 5.10
N VAL A 73 14.33 4.45 6.07
CA VAL A 73 14.41 2.99 5.94
C VAL A 73 13.43 2.37 6.93
N THR A 74 12.54 1.53 6.44
CA THR A 74 11.48 0.90 7.24
C THR A 74 11.27 -0.56 6.87
N TYR A 75 10.43 -1.24 7.61
CA TYR A 75 9.89 -2.57 7.33
C TYR A 75 8.36 -2.49 7.26
N GLU A 76 7.69 -3.56 6.84
CA GLU A 76 6.23 -3.63 6.75
C GLU A 76 5.65 -4.42 7.93
N ASP A 77 5.88 -5.71 8.00
CA ASP A 77 5.37 -6.59 9.05
C ASP A 77 6.38 -6.76 10.18
N GLU A 78 7.58 -7.21 9.82
CA GLU A 78 8.70 -7.49 10.72
C GLU A 78 10.03 -7.17 10.01
N PRO A 79 11.17 -7.01 10.74
CA PRO A 79 12.49 -6.95 10.14
C PRO A 79 12.76 -8.16 9.23
N GLY A 80 13.74 -8.05 8.33
CA GLY A 80 14.10 -9.06 7.33
C GLY A 80 13.79 -8.59 5.91
N ARG A 81 12.86 -7.64 5.75
CA ARG A 81 12.62 -6.89 4.51
C ARG A 81 12.70 -5.40 4.77
N ALA A 82 13.53 -4.68 4.02
CA ALA A 82 13.70 -3.24 4.16
C ALA A 82 13.24 -2.50 2.91
N TYR A 83 12.50 -1.41 3.14
CA TYR A 83 12.03 -0.47 2.14
C TYR A 83 12.78 0.84 2.29
N PHE A 84 13.22 1.39 1.14
CA PHE A 84 14.03 2.60 1.06
C PHE A 84 13.23 3.71 0.40
N ILE A 85 12.89 4.74 1.15
CA ILE A 85 12.19 5.91 0.64
C ILE A 85 13.13 7.10 0.71
N ILE A 86 13.42 7.72 -0.42
CA ILE A 86 14.38 8.80 -0.55
C ILE A 86 13.77 9.94 -1.35
N ASP A 87 13.92 11.17 -0.89
CA ASP A 87 13.76 12.33 -1.75
C ASP A 87 14.90 12.29 -2.80
N PRO A 88 14.61 12.31 -4.11
CA PRO A 88 15.61 12.13 -5.16
C PRO A 88 16.83 13.06 -5.05
N SER A 89 16.70 14.23 -4.41
CA SER A 89 17.80 15.15 -4.17
C SER A 89 18.85 14.63 -3.19
N TYR A 90 18.54 13.50 -2.50
CA TYR A 90 19.37 12.90 -1.45
C TYR A 90 19.80 11.47 -1.76
N ASP A 91 19.79 11.06 -3.03
CA ASP A 91 20.16 9.70 -3.48
C ASP A 91 21.55 9.26 -3.00
N PHE A 92 22.45 10.21 -2.72
CA PHE A 92 23.77 9.93 -2.14
C PHE A 92 23.73 9.27 -0.74
N LEU A 93 22.55 9.25 -0.07
CA LEU A 93 22.36 8.58 1.22
C LEU A 93 22.18 7.06 1.09
N ARG A 94 21.96 6.52 -0.10
CA ARG A 94 21.65 5.10 -0.32
C ARG A 94 22.65 4.14 0.31
N GLU A 95 23.95 4.48 0.25
CA GLU A 95 25.00 3.65 0.86
C GLU A 95 24.91 3.64 2.38
N ASP A 96 24.64 4.78 3.01
CA ASP A 96 24.44 4.88 4.46
C ASP A 96 23.21 4.14 4.93
N MET A 97 22.10 4.28 4.16
CA MET A 97 20.85 3.58 4.42
C MET A 97 21.01 2.06 4.30
N LEU A 98 21.78 1.60 3.31
CA LEU A 98 22.05 0.18 3.12
C LEU A 98 22.84 -0.40 4.29
N ARG A 99 23.94 0.27 4.71
CA ARG A 99 24.70 -0.11 5.90
C ARG A 99 23.87 -0.11 7.17
N TYR A 100 22.97 0.87 7.31
CA TYR A 100 22.06 0.94 8.43
C TYR A 100 21.09 -0.25 8.45
N SER A 101 20.47 -0.58 7.32
CA SER A 101 19.50 -1.67 7.21
C SER A 101 20.14 -3.03 7.48
N GLU A 102 21.38 -3.24 7.02
CA GLU A 102 22.18 -4.44 7.32
C GLU A 102 22.44 -4.62 8.82
N ALA A 103 22.64 -3.53 9.55
CA ALA A 103 22.92 -3.58 10.99
C ALA A 103 21.65 -3.71 11.85
N ASN A 104 20.48 -3.25 11.37
CA ASN A 104 19.30 -3.05 12.22
C ASN A 104 18.03 -3.75 11.75
N LEU A 105 17.91 -4.12 10.45
CA LEU A 105 16.68 -4.64 9.86
C LEU A 105 16.80 -6.06 9.31
N HIS A 106 17.92 -6.76 9.53
CA HIS A 106 18.03 -8.16 9.14
C HIS A 106 17.26 -9.07 10.10
N GLU A 107 16.81 -10.23 9.60
CA GLU A 107 16.24 -11.31 10.40
C GLU A 107 16.98 -12.62 10.11
N GLY A 108 17.35 -13.37 11.14
CA GLY A 108 18.05 -14.64 10.99
C GLY A 108 19.38 -14.57 10.20
N GLY A 109 20.03 -13.39 10.13
CA GLY A 109 21.24 -13.18 9.31
C GLY A 109 20.94 -13.01 7.81
N GLU A 110 19.70 -12.72 7.41
CA GLU A 110 19.32 -12.40 6.04
C GLU A 110 18.61 -11.05 5.99
N LEU A 111 18.88 -10.29 4.94
CA LEU A 111 18.15 -9.05 4.63
C LEU A 111 17.74 -9.06 3.17
N LYS A 112 16.47 -8.73 2.93
CA LYS A 112 15.91 -8.45 1.61
C LYS A 112 15.67 -6.95 1.46
N ILE A 113 16.04 -6.40 0.32
CA ILE A 113 15.73 -5.02 -0.05
C ILE A 113 14.99 -5.02 -1.38
N LEU A 114 14.11 -4.04 -1.58
CA LEU A 114 13.33 -3.92 -2.80
C LEU A 114 13.92 -2.81 -3.68
N ILE A 115 14.31 -3.15 -4.92
CA ILE A 115 14.92 -2.21 -5.88
C ILE A 115 14.13 -2.24 -7.18
N GLN A 116 13.81 -1.05 -7.70
CA GLN A 116 13.15 -0.92 -9.00
C GLN A 116 14.03 -1.45 -10.12
N ASP A 117 13.46 -2.21 -11.04
CA ASP A 117 14.20 -2.86 -12.14
C ASP A 117 14.87 -1.86 -13.11
N THR A 118 14.50 -0.58 -13.05
CA THR A 118 15.11 0.51 -13.83
C THR A 118 16.14 1.34 -13.06
N ASP A 119 16.35 1.07 -11.77
CA ASP A 119 17.32 1.80 -10.95
C ASP A 119 18.70 1.10 -10.99
N GLU A 120 19.40 1.27 -12.10
CA GLU A 120 20.70 0.63 -12.34
C GLU A 120 21.77 1.05 -11.32
N GLU A 121 21.71 2.27 -10.80
CA GLU A 121 22.68 2.78 -9.82
C GLU A 121 22.52 2.08 -8.46
N PHE A 122 21.28 1.92 -8.00
CA PHE A 122 21.03 1.23 -6.75
C PHE A 122 21.27 -0.28 -6.88
N GLN A 123 20.95 -0.88 -8.04
CA GLN A 123 21.29 -2.27 -8.33
C GLN A 123 22.80 -2.51 -8.28
N TYR A 124 23.59 -1.61 -8.86
CA TYR A 124 25.04 -1.68 -8.83
C TYR A 124 25.59 -1.58 -7.40
N LEU A 125 25.11 -0.60 -6.62
CA LEU A 125 25.47 -0.46 -5.21
C LEU A 125 25.13 -1.71 -4.39
N ALA A 126 23.95 -2.28 -4.58
CA ALA A 126 23.53 -3.51 -3.92
C ALA A 126 24.45 -4.69 -4.30
N LEU A 127 24.79 -4.82 -5.60
CA LEU A 127 25.68 -5.86 -6.09
C LEU A 127 27.07 -5.78 -5.44
N GLU A 128 27.69 -4.60 -5.41
CA GLU A 128 28.98 -4.33 -4.77
C GLU A 128 28.91 -4.59 -3.25
N SER A 129 27.77 -4.34 -2.63
CA SER A 129 27.50 -4.61 -1.22
C SER A 129 27.23 -6.10 -0.92
N GLY A 130 27.22 -6.97 -1.94
CA GLY A 130 27.08 -8.42 -1.77
C GLY A 130 25.66 -8.96 -1.91
N TYR A 131 24.69 -8.12 -2.26
CA TYR A 131 23.32 -8.58 -2.58
C TYR A 131 23.25 -9.32 -3.91
N ARG A 132 22.23 -10.14 -4.07
CA ARG A 132 21.90 -10.82 -5.32
C ARG A 132 20.40 -10.70 -5.59
N ALA A 133 20.04 -10.39 -6.82
CA ALA A 133 18.64 -10.34 -7.24
C ALA A 133 17.99 -11.72 -7.08
N SER A 134 16.80 -11.74 -6.52
CA SER A 134 15.97 -12.95 -6.42
C SER A 134 14.96 -13.00 -7.56
N VAL A 135 14.18 -14.09 -7.62
CA VAL A 135 13.06 -14.22 -8.57
C VAL A 135 11.77 -13.56 -8.06
N GLU A 136 11.75 -13.18 -6.80
CA GLU A 136 10.60 -12.54 -6.15
C GLU A 136 10.49 -11.09 -6.63
N LYS A 137 9.28 -10.69 -7.09
CA LYS A 137 9.03 -9.35 -7.64
C LYS A 137 7.74 -8.76 -7.09
N GLU A 138 7.68 -7.45 -7.04
CA GLU A 138 6.45 -6.68 -6.86
C GLU A 138 6.15 -5.89 -8.13
N GLY A 139 4.90 -5.99 -8.60
CA GLY A 139 4.42 -5.26 -9.76
C GLY A 139 3.49 -4.12 -9.37
N ASN A 140 3.57 -3.03 -10.11
CA ASN A 140 2.71 -1.86 -9.94
C ASN A 140 2.04 -1.49 -11.25
N SER A 141 0.85 -0.88 -11.16
CA SER A 141 0.11 -0.42 -12.33
C SER A 141 -0.57 0.92 -12.10
N VAL A 142 -0.79 1.68 -13.17
CA VAL A 142 -1.40 3.00 -13.13
C VAL A 142 -2.61 3.09 -14.06
N PHE A 143 -3.66 3.76 -13.59
CA PHE A 143 -4.85 4.10 -14.37
C PHE A 143 -4.88 5.62 -14.58
N PRO A 144 -4.82 6.13 -15.84
CA PRO A 144 -4.93 7.56 -16.16
C PRO A 144 -6.38 8.00 -16.17
N ILE A 145 -6.84 8.72 -15.16
CA ILE A 145 -8.26 9.05 -14.95
C ILE A 145 -8.83 9.92 -16.07
N GLY A 146 -8.09 10.91 -16.54
CA GLY A 146 -8.62 11.90 -17.48
C GLY A 146 -8.88 11.40 -18.91
N ILE A 147 -8.30 10.27 -19.29
CA ILE A 147 -8.37 9.70 -20.65
C ILE A 147 -9.02 8.32 -20.70
N SER A 148 -9.19 7.67 -19.57
CA SER A 148 -9.76 6.33 -19.46
C SER A 148 -11.25 6.39 -19.11
N SER A 149 -12.02 5.43 -19.63
CA SER A 149 -13.45 5.34 -19.33
C SER A 149 -13.66 4.81 -17.91
N LEU A 150 -14.47 5.53 -17.13
CA LEU A 150 -14.93 5.10 -15.80
C LEU A 150 -16.32 4.42 -15.85
N ALA A 151 -16.79 4.06 -17.04
CA ALA A 151 -18.07 3.40 -17.24
C ALA A 151 -18.01 1.92 -16.85
N TYR A 152 -18.99 1.49 -16.10
CA TYR A 152 -19.21 0.09 -15.76
C TYR A 152 -20.70 -0.25 -15.81
N THR A 153 -21.02 -1.52 -15.88
CA THR A 153 -22.39 -2.05 -15.79
C THR A 153 -22.42 -3.15 -14.75
N LEU A 154 -23.50 -3.24 -14.01
CA LEU A 154 -23.78 -4.31 -13.08
C LEU A 154 -24.94 -5.18 -13.58
N PRO A 155 -24.99 -6.47 -13.25
CA PRO A 155 -26.16 -7.28 -13.51
C PRO A 155 -27.38 -6.75 -12.77
N GLU A 156 -28.57 -7.16 -13.20
CA GLU A 156 -29.83 -6.79 -12.55
C GLU A 156 -29.83 -7.20 -11.07
N GLY A 157 -30.32 -6.30 -10.22
CA GLY A 157 -30.40 -6.51 -8.77
C GLY A 157 -29.10 -6.23 -8.00
N TYR A 158 -27.99 -5.97 -8.68
CA TYR A 158 -26.76 -5.53 -8.01
C TYR A 158 -26.73 -4.00 -7.87
N SER A 159 -26.11 -3.53 -6.79
CA SER A 159 -25.94 -2.08 -6.55
C SER A 159 -24.56 -1.78 -5.97
N VAL A 160 -24.14 -0.51 -6.08
CA VAL A 160 -22.92 -0.01 -5.43
C VAL A 160 -23.29 0.77 -4.19
N THR A 161 -22.49 0.62 -3.14
CA THR A 161 -22.55 1.39 -1.90
C THR A 161 -21.13 1.70 -1.41
N SER A 162 -21.01 2.56 -0.39
CA SER A 162 -19.79 2.72 0.38
C SER A 162 -19.95 2.19 1.79
N LEU A 163 -18.85 1.99 2.52
CA LEU A 163 -18.92 1.62 3.93
C LEU A 163 -19.44 2.73 4.83
N SER A 164 -19.48 3.99 4.38
CA SER A 164 -20.17 5.06 5.09
C SER A 164 -21.69 4.93 5.03
N GLU A 165 -22.22 4.42 3.92
CA GLU A 165 -23.65 4.22 3.68
C GLU A 165 -24.15 2.85 4.23
N ASN A 166 -23.29 1.84 4.17
CA ASN A 166 -23.61 0.46 4.58
C ASN A 166 -22.43 -0.16 5.33
N HIS A 167 -22.34 0.16 6.63
CA HIS A 167 -21.25 -0.27 7.51
C HIS A 167 -21.54 -1.65 8.11
N ASP A 168 -21.54 -2.70 7.27
CA ASP A 168 -21.71 -4.08 7.73
C ASP A 168 -20.33 -4.78 7.82
N ILE A 169 -19.79 -4.84 9.02
CA ILE A 169 -18.45 -5.40 9.29
C ILE A 169 -18.37 -6.90 8.98
N TYR A 170 -19.47 -7.64 9.10
CA TYR A 170 -19.51 -9.08 8.82
C TYR A 170 -19.47 -9.33 7.30
N LYS A 171 -20.22 -8.55 6.51
CA LYS A 171 -20.14 -8.61 5.04
C LYS A 171 -18.79 -8.17 4.54
N TYR A 172 -18.20 -7.14 5.16
CA TYR A 172 -16.82 -6.71 4.88
C TYR A 172 -15.81 -7.81 5.18
N ASN A 173 -15.91 -8.47 6.36
CA ASN A 173 -15.07 -9.62 6.70
C ASN A 173 -15.22 -10.75 5.67
N ARG A 174 -16.48 -11.08 5.31
CA ARG A 174 -16.77 -12.15 4.38
C ARG A 174 -16.18 -11.91 2.98
N VAL A 175 -16.37 -10.71 2.40
CA VAL A 175 -15.87 -10.41 1.05
C VAL A 175 -14.34 -10.43 0.99
N LEU A 176 -13.66 -9.97 2.02
CA LEU A 176 -12.20 -10.06 2.10
C LEU A 176 -11.72 -11.49 2.27
N TRP A 177 -12.28 -12.23 3.23
CA TRP A 177 -11.90 -13.61 3.50
C TRP A 177 -12.03 -14.48 2.24
N ARG A 178 -13.20 -14.49 1.64
CA ARG A 178 -13.48 -15.29 0.45
C ARG A 178 -12.77 -14.75 -0.80
N GLY A 179 -12.70 -13.44 -0.95
CA GLY A 179 -12.05 -12.79 -2.08
C GLY A 179 -10.55 -13.04 -2.15
N PHE A 180 -9.88 -13.16 -1.01
CA PHE A 180 -8.47 -13.57 -0.90
C PHE A 180 -8.26 -15.09 -0.88
N ASN A 181 -9.32 -15.86 -1.19
CA ASN A 181 -9.29 -17.32 -1.33
C ASN A 181 -8.87 -18.07 -0.04
N HIS A 182 -9.19 -17.54 1.13
CA HIS A 182 -9.08 -18.31 2.36
C HIS A 182 -10.09 -19.47 2.34
N GLU A 183 -9.72 -20.59 2.92
CA GLU A 183 -10.59 -21.77 2.96
C GLU A 183 -11.75 -21.59 3.95
N GLY A 184 -12.92 -22.14 3.60
CA GLY A 184 -14.12 -22.17 4.44
C GLY A 184 -14.83 -20.81 4.55
N GLU A 185 -15.78 -20.76 5.47
CA GLU A 185 -16.49 -19.53 5.82
C GLU A 185 -15.62 -18.64 6.74
N PRO A 186 -15.76 -17.31 6.67
CA PRO A 186 -14.98 -16.41 7.49
C PRO A 186 -15.25 -16.66 8.98
N PRO A 187 -14.20 -16.70 9.82
CA PRO A 187 -14.42 -16.74 11.25
C PRO A 187 -15.07 -15.44 11.72
N GLU A 188 -16.10 -15.57 12.55
CA GLU A 188 -16.81 -14.43 13.17
C GLU A 188 -16.47 -14.30 14.66
N THR A 189 -15.26 -14.69 15.04
CA THR A 189 -14.76 -14.49 16.40
C THR A 189 -14.60 -13.01 16.70
N GLU A 190 -14.70 -12.61 17.96
CA GLU A 190 -14.51 -11.22 18.37
C GLU A 190 -13.13 -10.69 17.93
N GLU A 191 -12.09 -11.51 18.01
CA GLU A 191 -10.75 -11.17 17.55
C GLU A 191 -10.71 -10.83 16.05
N GLN A 192 -11.30 -11.70 15.21
CA GLN A 192 -11.34 -11.46 13.75
C GLN A 192 -12.15 -10.21 13.42
N ILE A 193 -13.31 -10.03 14.04
CA ILE A 193 -14.15 -8.86 13.79
C ILE A 193 -13.48 -7.57 14.31
N GLN A 194 -12.81 -7.64 15.46
CA GLN A 194 -12.04 -6.51 15.97
C GLN A 194 -10.86 -6.16 15.06
N SER A 195 -10.15 -7.13 14.51
CA SER A 195 -9.11 -6.91 13.49
C SER A 195 -9.67 -6.16 12.27
N ARG A 196 -10.86 -6.53 11.79
CA ARG A 196 -11.53 -5.82 10.68
C ARG A 196 -11.94 -4.38 11.04
N ARG A 197 -12.43 -4.15 12.25
CA ARG A 197 -12.71 -2.78 12.74
C ARG A 197 -11.44 -1.95 12.80
N THR A 198 -10.36 -2.55 13.31
CA THR A 198 -9.07 -1.89 13.42
C THR A 198 -8.50 -1.52 12.05
N SER A 199 -8.63 -2.38 11.05
CA SER A 199 -8.19 -2.08 9.67
C SER A 199 -8.91 -0.89 9.02
N LEU A 200 -10.08 -0.52 9.53
CA LEU A 200 -10.87 0.63 9.09
C LEU A 200 -10.72 1.87 10.00
N SER A 201 -9.94 1.80 11.08
CA SER A 201 -9.86 2.83 12.11
C SER A 201 -8.72 3.85 11.92
N GLY A 202 -7.92 3.73 10.87
CA GLY A 202 -6.87 4.69 10.57
C GLY A 202 -7.41 6.13 10.45
N PRO A 203 -6.66 7.15 10.90
CA PRO A 203 -7.14 8.53 10.98
C PRO A 203 -7.50 9.15 9.62
N HIS A 204 -6.96 8.61 8.51
CA HIS A 204 -7.23 9.08 7.15
C HIS A 204 -7.98 8.03 6.31
N ASN A 205 -8.62 7.08 7.00
CA ASN A 205 -9.40 6.03 6.36
C ASN A 205 -10.83 6.53 6.05
N ASP A 206 -11.03 7.11 4.87
CA ASP A 206 -12.31 7.66 4.43
C ASP A 206 -13.27 6.53 4.01
N LEU A 207 -14.35 6.32 4.77
CA LEU A 207 -15.35 5.28 4.50
C LEU A 207 -16.20 5.56 3.26
N ASP A 208 -16.29 6.79 2.77
CA ASP A 208 -16.95 7.12 1.50
C ASP A 208 -16.17 6.58 0.30
N LEU A 209 -14.87 6.35 0.49
CA LEU A 209 -13.96 5.77 -0.50
C LEU A 209 -13.77 4.25 -0.34
N LYS A 210 -14.47 3.59 0.57
CA LYS A 210 -14.48 2.13 0.76
C LYS A 210 -15.71 1.55 0.07
N ILE A 211 -15.54 1.13 -1.18
CA ILE A 211 -16.63 0.78 -2.10
C ILE A 211 -16.98 -0.69 -1.99
N ALA A 212 -18.26 -1.01 -1.87
CA ALA A 212 -18.77 -2.37 -1.96
C ALA A 212 -19.81 -2.49 -3.09
N VAL A 213 -19.80 -3.63 -3.77
CA VAL A 213 -20.88 -4.05 -4.66
C VAL A 213 -21.77 -5.03 -3.91
N VAL A 214 -23.04 -4.68 -3.77
CA VAL A 214 -24.06 -5.50 -3.07
C VAL A 214 -24.78 -6.38 -4.07
N ALA A 215 -24.83 -7.69 -3.81
CA ALA A 215 -25.55 -8.67 -4.59
C ALA A 215 -27.06 -8.71 -4.20
N PRO A 216 -27.94 -9.34 -5.01
CA PRO A 216 -29.38 -9.44 -4.72
C PRO A 216 -29.71 -10.16 -3.41
N ASP A 217 -28.82 -11.02 -2.93
CA ASP A 217 -28.95 -11.72 -1.64
C ASP A 217 -28.48 -10.87 -0.44
N GLY A 218 -28.04 -9.63 -0.71
CA GLY A 218 -27.60 -8.67 0.27
C GLY A 218 -26.13 -8.81 0.71
N ASN A 219 -25.37 -9.78 0.21
CA ASN A 219 -23.94 -9.92 0.50
C ASN A 219 -23.10 -8.87 -0.28
N PHE A 220 -21.90 -8.57 0.23
CA PHE A 220 -20.91 -7.85 -0.54
C PHE A 220 -20.26 -8.80 -1.57
N ALA A 221 -20.57 -8.60 -2.84
CA ALA A 221 -20.05 -9.39 -3.94
C ALA A 221 -18.59 -9.01 -4.25
N SER A 222 -18.25 -7.73 -4.10
CA SER A 222 -16.89 -7.22 -4.28
C SER A 222 -16.67 -6.01 -3.38
N TYR A 223 -15.40 -5.76 -3.06
CA TYR A 223 -14.95 -4.62 -2.29
C TYR A 223 -13.72 -4.00 -2.96
N CYS A 224 -13.62 -2.67 -2.87
CA CYS A 224 -12.45 -1.89 -3.27
C CYS A 224 -12.21 -0.79 -2.24
N GLY A 225 -11.08 -0.85 -1.53
CA GLY A 225 -10.60 0.27 -0.73
C GLY A 225 -9.89 1.28 -1.61
N MET A 226 -10.22 2.55 -1.44
CA MET A 226 -9.48 3.64 -2.06
C MET A 226 -8.87 4.50 -0.98
N TRP A 227 -7.72 5.06 -1.29
CA TRP A 227 -7.01 6.02 -0.43
C TRP A 227 -6.70 7.27 -1.23
N TYR A 228 -7.02 8.42 -0.67
CA TYR A 228 -6.79 9.69 -1.33
C TYR A 228 -6.42 10.76 -0.30
N GLU A 229 -5.36 11.49 -0.59
CA GLU A 229 -4.97 12.66 0.19
C GLU A 229 -5.34 13.93 -0.57
N PRO A 230 -6.13 14.85 0.02
CA PRO A 230 -6.49 16.11 -0.63
C PRO A 230 -5.26 16.89 -1.11
N GLY A 231 -5.29 17.29 -2.38
CA GLY A 231 -4.20 18.00 -3.03
C GLY A 231 -3.10 17.11 -3.63
N SER A 232 -3.22 15.79 -3.55
CA SER A 232 -2.42 14.86 -4.36
C SER A 232 -3.03 14.69 -5.74
N ASP A 233 -2.18 14.48 -6.76
CA ASP A 233 -2.64 14.19 -8.11
C ASP A 233 -3.03 12.72 -8.31
N TYR A 234 -2.96 11.89 -7.26
CA TYR A 234 -3.22 10.45 -7.35
C TYR A 234 -4.04 9.92 -6.18
N CYS A 235 -4.68 8.80 -6.43
CA CYS A 235 -5.27 7.93 -5.40
C CYS A 235 -4.70 6.51 -5.50
N LEU A 236 -4.89 5.73 -4.46
CA LEU A 236 -4.36 4.39 -4.31
C LEU A 236 -5.51 3.40 -4.16
N VAL A 237 -5.35 2.23 -4.79
CA VAL A 237 -6.36 1.15 -4.84
C VAL A 237 -5.85 0.00 -3.98
N GLU A 238 -6.39 -0.13 -2.74
CA GLU A 238 -5.99 -1.18 -1.80
C GLU A 238 -6.96 -1.28 -0.62
N PRO A 239 -7.43 -2.48 -0.24
CA PRO A 239 -7.36 -3.74 -0.98
C PRO A 239 -8.53 -3.90 -1.98
N VAL A 240 -8.41 -4.86 -2.91
CA VAL A 240 -9.51 -5.26 -3.81
C VAL A 240 -9.82 -6.74 -3.61
N ALA A 241 -11.08 -7.05 -3.39
CA ALA A 241 -11.54 -8.43 -3.22
C ALA A 241 -12.85 -8.68 -3.96
N THR A 242 -13.00 -9.86 -4.56
CA THR A 242 -14.26 -10.32 -5.15
C THR A 242 -14.51 -11.74 -4.67
N ASP A 243 -15.61 -11.92 -3.95
CA ASP A 243 -16.05 -13.23 -3.49
C ASP A 243 -16.22 -14.18 -4.69
N PRO A 244 -15.65 -15.40 -4.63
CA PRO A 244 -15.67 -16.38 -5.73
C PRO A 244 -17.05 -16.61 -6.36
N ASP A 245 -18.12 -16.60 -5.56
CA ASP A 245 -19.49 -16.85 -6.03
C ASP A 245 -20.02 -15.74 -6.96
N TYR A 246 -19.40 -14.55 -6.95
CA TYR A 246 -19.80 -13.40 -7.79
C TYR A 246 -18.75 -12.99 -8.82
N ARG A 247 -17.67 -13.78 -8.99
CA ARG A 247 -16.65 -13.52 -10.00
C ARG A 247 -17.22 -13.59 -11.43
N LEU A 248 -16.52 -12.97 -12.37
CA LEU A 248 -16.86 -12.90 -13.80
C LEU A 248 -18.21 -12.22 -14.13
N ARG A 249 -18.77 -11.46 -13.17
CA ARG A 249 -20.02 -10.69 -13.32
C ARG A 249 -19.79 -9.17 -13.41
N GLY A 250 -18.54 -8.71 -13.47
CA GLY A 250 -18.19 -7.29 -13.52
C GLY A 250 -18.16 -6.58 -12.17
N CYS A 251 -18.43 -7.27 -11.04
CA CYS A 251 -18.49 -6.67 -9.71
C CYS A 251 -17.15 -6.04 -9.29
N GLY A 252 -16.02 -6.72 -9.49
CA GLY A 252 -14.70 -6.17 -9.19
C GLY A 252 -14.38 -4.92 -10.01
N LYS A 253 -14.68 -4.95 -11.33
CA LYS A 253 -14.55 -3.78 -12.20
C LYS A 253 -15.39 -2.61 -11.70
N ALA A 254 -16.64 -2.85 -11.34
CA ALA A 254 -17.54 -1.80 -10.86
C ALA A 254 -17.03 -1.19 -9.54
N ALA A 255 -16.58 -2.00 -8.59
CA ALA A 255 -16.04 -1.50 -7.32
C ALA A 255 -14.80 -0.60 -7.54
N VAL A 256 -13.84 -1.03 -8.35
CA VAL A 256 -12.61 -0.27 -8.64
C VAL A 256 -12.95 1.02 -9.39
N LEU A 257 -13.74 0.96 -10.47
CA LEU A 257 -14.05 2.14 -11.28
C LEU A 257 -14.93 3.16 -10.55
N GLU A 258 -15.85 2.72 -9.67
CA GLU A 258 -16.61 3.66 -8.83
C GLU A 258 -15.69 4.33 -7.81
N GLY A 259 -14.77 3.59 -7.18
CA GLY A 259 -13.78 4.16 -6.28
C GLY A 259 -12.91 5.21 -6.96
N ILE A 260 -12.37 4.90 -8.14
CA ILE A 260 -11.60 5.84 -8.95
C ILE A 260 -12.44 7.08 -9.31
N LYS A 261 -13.71 6.90 -9.68
CA LYS A 261 -14.62 7.99 -10.00
C LYS A 261 -14.86 8.94 -8.82
N ARG A 262 -15.01 8.40 -7.60
CA ARG A 262 -15.12 9.22 -6.37
C ARG A 262 -13.83 9.99 -6.11
N CYS A 263 -12.66 9.34 -6.21
CA CYS A 263 -11.37 10.03 -6.09
C CYS A 263 -11.16 11.09 -7.18
N ALA A 264 -11.59 10.84 -8.40
CA ALA A 264 -11.56 11.82 -9.50
C ALA A 264 -12.39 13.08 -9.18
N ALA A 265 -13.57 12.91 -8.58
CA ALA A 265 -14.41 14.02 -8.14
C ALA A 265 -13.75 14.86 -7.03
N LEU A 266 -12.84 14.27 -6.25
CA LEU A 266 -12.03 14.95 -5.23
C LEU A 266 -10.75 15.59 -5.81
N GLY A 267 -10.38 15.29 -7.06
CA GLY A 267 -9.25 15.92 -7.74
C GLY A 267 -8.13 14.99 -8.20
N ALA A 268 -8.22 13.68 -7.92
CA ALA A 268 -7.24 12.71 -8.40
C ALA A 268 -7.20 12.66 -9.94
N LYS A 269 -5.99 12.55 -10.51
CA LYS A 269 -5.74 12.46 -11.96
C LYS A 269 -5.25 11.09 -12.38
N LYS A 270 -4.72 10.31 -11.44
CA LYS A 270 -4.20 8.96 -11.63
C LYS A 270 -4.66 8.06 -10.47
N ALA A 271 -4.85 6.77 -10.74
CA ALA A 271 -5.00 5.77 -9.69
C ALA A 271 -3.88 4.74 -9.81
N TYR A 272 -3.24 4.40 -8.69
CA TYR A 272 -2.18 3.39 -8.64
C TYR A 272 -2.65 2.17 -7.87
N VAL A 273 -2.09 1.01 -8.21
CA VAL A 273 -2.30 -0.25 -7.51
C VAL A 273 -0.99 -1.04 -7.45
N GLY A 274 -0.67 -1.61 -6.29
CA GLY A 274 0.47 -2.52 -6.09
C GLY A 274 0.19 -3.90 -6.68
N SER A 275 -0.05 -3.97 -8.00
CA SER A 275 -0.37 -5.23 -8.68
C SER A 275 -0.14 -5.14 -10.18
N ASP A 276 0.29 -6.27 -10.77
CA ASP A 276 0.45 -6.50 -12.21
C ASP A 276 -0.53 -7.57 -12.74
N GLN A 277 -1.62 -7.85 -12.00
CA GLN A 277 -2.60 -8.83 -12.39
C GLN A 277 -3.36 -8.41 -13.66
N GLN A 278 -3.61 -9.38 -14.55
CA GLN A 278 -4.37 -9.20 -15.80
C GLN A 278 -5.75 -8.54 -15.57
N PHE A 279 -6.33 -8.70 -14.39
CA PHE A 279 -7.58 -8.04 -14.01
C PHE A 279 -7.48 -6.53 -14.18
N TYR A 280 -6.43 -5.90 -13.63
CA TYR A 280 -6.24 -4.45 -13.72
C TYR A 280 -6.02 -3.97 -15.16
N TYR A 281 -5.23 -4.71 -15.94
CA TYR A 281 -5.05 -4.39 -17.36
C TYR A 281 -6.36 -4.45 -18.15
N SER A 282 -7.23 -5.42 -17.83
CA SER A 282 -8.53 -5.57 -18.48
C SER A 282 -9.52 -4.43 -18.22
N ILE A 283 -9.28 -3.65 -17.18
CA ILE A 283 -10.15 -2.51 -16.81
C ILE A 283 -9.50 -1.14 -17.09
N GLY A 284 -8.30 -1.11 -17.68
CA GLY A 284 -7.67 0.11 -18.20
C GLY A 284 -6.40 0.57 -17.48
N PHE A 285 -5.86 -0.22 -16.54
CA PHE A 285 -4.53 0.04 -15.99
C PHE A 285 -3.43 -0.30 -16.99
N SER A 286 -2.30 0.35 -16.86
CA SER A 286 -1.06 0.07 -17.59
C SER A 286 0.06 -0.29 -16.61
N PRO A 287 0.98 -1.19 -17.01
CA PRO A 287 2.07 -1.59 -16.12
C PRO A 287 3.04 -0.43 -15.87
N LEU A 288 3.63 -0.40 -14.70
CA LEU A 288 4.78 0.40 -14.31
C LEU A 288 6.03 -0.49 -14.21
N PRO A 289 7.23 0.09 -14.10
CA PRO A 289 8.43 -0.68 -13.77
C PRO A 289 8.22 -1.53 -12.52
N GLN A 290 8.65 -2.79 -12.58
CA GLN A 290 8.58 -3.71 -11.46
C GLN A 290 9.72 -3.45 -10.48
N TYR A 291 9.58 -4.01 -9.30
CA TYR A 291 10.62 -4.09 -8.29
C TYR A 291 11.04 -5.54 -8.10
N SER A 292 12.33 -5.77 -7.94
CA SER A 292 12.91 -7.07 -7.58
C SER A 292 13.43 -7.05 -6.17
N PHE A 293 13.22 -8.15 -5.42
CA PHE A 293 13.89 -8.34 -4.14
C PHE A 293 15.33 -8.74 -4.36
N TRP A 294 16.23 -8.06 -3.65
CA TRP A 294 17.65 -8.36 -3.58
C TRP A 294 17.99 -8.88 -2.19
N VAL A 295 18.72 -9.96 -2.10
CA VAL A 295 18.94 -10.70 -0.87
C VAL A 295 20.42 -10.74 -0.54
N LYS A 296 20.76 -10.51 0.73
CA LYS A 296 22.10 -10.68 1.29
C LYS A 296 22.05 -11.53 2.56
N LYS A 297 23.00 -12.45 2.70
CA LYS A 297 23.28 -13.14 3.97
C LYS A 297 24.39 -12.37 4.70
N LEU A 298 24.13 -12.02 5.94
CA LEU A 298 24.97 -11.19 6.80
C LEU A 298 25.80 -12.06 7.75
#